data_163e097a258fd9d791eb6a5adf5c2e5b
#
_entry.id   163e097a258fd9d791eb6a5adf5c2e5b
#
_cell.length_a   1.000
_cell.length_b   1.000
_cell.length_c   1.000
_cell.angle_alpha   90.00
_cell.angle_beta   90.00
_cell.angle_gamma   90.00
#
_symmetry.space_group_name_H-M   'P 1'
#
loop_
_entity.id
_entity.type
_entity.pdbx_description
1 polymer ?
#
loop_
_entity_poly.entity_id
_entity_poly.type
_entity_poly.pdbx_seq_one_letter_code
_entity_poly.pdbx_strand_id
1 'polypeptide(L)'
;MIIRKVAIELTEKQYEKLCQMAASAGKTVEKVVQTFVEELPENEVLQDWLGQKQERNFLSYLSEKGKLELMTSLIERTVSYQADLSEAYAKGKNRAVSIAEEKLKTSWQLIQGEYIQYKQENEKAKPLIDELQTVRNWKLHGYERRSAI
;
A
#
# COMPACT_ATOMS: atom_id res chain seq x y z
N MET A 1 18.02 -2.10 19.27
CA MET A 1 16.66 -1.56 19.05
C MET A 1 16.60 -0.87 17.69
N ILE A 2 15.66 -1.27 16.86
CA ILE A 2 15.50 -0.68 15.53
C ILE A 2 14.59 0.54 15.64
N ILE A 3 15.09 1.71 15.22
CA ILE A 3 14.32 2.94 15.20
C ILE A 3 13.89 3.22 13.76
N ARG A 4 12.60 3.46 13.56
CA ARG A 4 12.05 3.82 12.25
C ARG A 4 11.46 5.23 12.31
N LYS A 5 11.68 5.98 11.26
CA LYS A 5 11.10 7.32 11.11
C LYS A 5 9.88 7.24 10.21
N VAL A 6 8.82 7.90 10.60
CA VAL A 6 7.56 7.96 9.86
C VAL A 6 7.24 9.42 9.56
N ALA A 7 6.93 9.72 8.31
CA ALA A 7 6.46 11.04 7.90
C ALA A 7 4.94 11.02 7.78
N ILE A 8 4.28 12.03 8.35
CA ILE A 8 2.83 12.17 8.35
C ILE A 8 2.47 13.49 7.66
N GLU A 9 1.53 13.45 6.75
CA GLU A 9 0.99 14.64 6.12
C GLU A 9 -0.21 15.15 6.93
N LEU A 10 -0.16 16.41 7.31
CA LEU A 10 -1.21 17.08 8.05
C LEU A 10 -1.66 18.31 7.29
N THR A 11 -2.95 18.62 7.37
CA THR A 11 -3.43 19.92 6.92
C THR A 11 -2.88 20.99 7.85
N GLU A 12 -2.82 22.23 7.38
CA GLU A 12 -2.35 23.35 8.19
C GLU A 12 -3.15 23.47 9.50
N LYS A 13 -4.45 23.27 9.42
CA LYS A 13 -5.33 23.31 10.59
C LYS A 13 -5.00 22.19 11.60
N GLN A 14 -4.73 20.99 11.12
CA GLN A 14 -4.32 19.87 11.97
C GLN A 14 -2.98 20.12 12.64
N TYR A 15 -2.03 20.67 11.89
CA TYR A 15 -0.71 21.02 12.40
C TYR A 15 -0.81 22.10 13.48
N GLU A 16 -1.63 23.14 13.27
CA GLU A 16 -1.87 24.19 14.27
C GLU A 16 -2.44 23.61 15.56
N LYS A 17 -3.38 22.68 15.47
CA LYS A 17 -3.92 22.00 16.67
C LYS A 17 -2.84 21.25 17.44
N LEU A 18 -1.97 20.54 16.74
CA LEU A 18 -0.84 19.86 17.38
C LEU A 18 0.12 20.84 18.04
N CYS A 19 0.41 21.96 17.39
CA CYS A 19 1.25 23.02 17.96
C CYS A 19 0.63 23.58 19.25
N GLN A 20 -0.67 23.82 19.26
CA GLN A 20 -1.38 24.31 20.44
C GLN A 20 -1.34 23.31 21.59
N MET A 21 -1.55 22.04 21.30
CA MET A 21 -1.43 20.97 22.30
C MET A 21 -0.02 20.86 22.85
N ALA A 22 0.98 20.92 22.01
CA ALA A 22 2.38 20.87 22.41
C ALA A 22 2.75 22.06 23.29
N ALA A 23 2.33 23.27 22.92
CA ALA A 23 2.58 24.48 23.71
C ALA A 23 1.91 24.39 25.09
N SER A 24 0.66 23.92 25.16
CA SER A 24 -0.06 23.73 26.40
C SER A 24 0.62 22.72 27.33
N ALA A 25 1.24 21.69 26.76
CA ALA A 25 1.94 20.65 27.51
C ALA A 25 3.42 21.01 27.81
N GLY A 26 3.93 22.09 27.26
CA GLY A 26 5.35 22.45 27.35
C GLY A 26 6.27 21.48 26.64
N LYS A 27 5.80 20.89 25.56
CA LYS A 27 6.52 19.87 24.78
C LYS A 27 6.59 20.24 23.30
N THR A 28 7.45 19.56 22.56
CA THR A 28 7.51 19.68 21.10
C THR A 28 6.39 18.88 20.44
N VAL A 29 6.04 19.22 19.19
CA VAL A 29 5.05 18.47 18.41
C VAL A 29 5.47 17.01 18.28
N GLU A 30 6.73 16.76 18.00
CA GLU A 30 7.31 15.41 17.89
C GLU A 30 7.11 14.61 19.17
N LYS A 31 7.32 15.23 20.34
CA LYS A 31 7.15 14.57 21.63
C LYS A 31 5.68 14.24 21.92
N VAL A 32 4.76 15.12 21.53
CA VAL A 32 3.33 14.87 21.67
C VAL A 32 2.91 13.66 20.83
N VAL A 33 3.37 13.60 19.57
CA VAL A 33 3.08 12.47 18.68
C VAL A 33 3.69 11.17 19.23
N GLN A 34 4.94 11.21 19.69
CA GLN A 34 5.60 10.04 20.29
C GLN A 34 4.85 9.53 21.51
N THR A 35 4.43 10.45 22.40
CA THR A 35 3.67 10.08 23.58
C THR A 35 2.34 9.42 23.21
N PHE A 36 1.67 9.96 22.19
CA PHE A 36 0.43 9.38 21.71
C PHE A 36 0.64 7.94 21.22
N VAL A 37 1.71 7.70 20.47
CA VAL A 37 2.04 6.37 19.94
C VAL A 37 2.40 5.41 21.08
N GLU A 38 3.18 5.88 22.08
CA GLU A 38 3.55 5.07 23.25
C GLU A 38 2.32 4.64 24.08
N GLU A 39 1.31 5.51 24.15
CA GLU A 39 0.08 5.26 24.87
C GLU A 39 -0.97 4.50 24.06
N LEU A 40 -0.69 4.21 22.76
CA LEU A 40 -1.61 3.43 21.96
C LEU A 40 -1.85 2.07 22.61
N PRO A 41 -3.11 1.77 22.95
CA PRO A 41 -3.40 0.48 23.53
C PRO A 41 -3.18 -0.62 22.48
N GLU A 42 -2.50 -1.68 22.87
CA GLU A 42 -2.40 -2.90 22.07
C GLU A 42 -3.75 -3.65 22.07
N ASN A 43 -4.85 -2.93 22.14
CA ASN A 43 -6.14 -3.57 22.35
C ASN A 43 -7.04 -3.49 21.11
N GLU A 44 -8.03 -4.35 21.15
CA GLU A 44 -9.06 -4.52 20.15
C GLU A 44 -9.82 -3.23 19.83
N VAL A 45 -9.92 -2.30 20.79
CA VAL A 45 -10.67 -1.04 20.62
C VAL A 45 -10.09 -0.14 19.54
N LEU A 46 -8.75 0.00 19.51
CA LEU A 46 -8.10 0.79 18.46
C LEU A 46 -8.23 0.13 17.09
N GLN A 47 -8.06 -1.20 17.04
CA GLN A 47 -8.23 -1.96 15.81
C GLN A 47 -9.67 -1.88 15.30
N ASP A 48 -10.66 -1.98 16.18
CA ASP A 48 -12.06 -1.81 15.82
C ASP A 48 -12.33 -0.40 15.29
N TRP A 49 -11.78 0.61 15.94
CA TRP A 49 -11.95 2.01 15.51
C TRP A 49 -11.32 2.26 14.14
N LEU A 50 -10.12 1.75 13.89
CA LEU A 50 -9.45 1.83 12.60
C LEU A 50 -10.22 1.04 11.54
N GLY A 51 -10.75 -0.12 11.89
CA GLY A 51 -11.56 -0.95 11.01
C GLY A 51 -12.90 -0.32 10.64
N GLN A 52 -13.50 0.45 11.56
CA GLN A 52 -14.75 1.18 11.29
C GLN A 52 -14.55 2.38 10.37
N LYS A 53 -13.39 3.05 10.45
CA LYS A 53 -13.08 4.24 9.64
C LYS A 53 -12.43 3.93 8.31
N GLN A 54 -11.75 2.79 8.22
CA GLN A 54 -11.14 2.34 6.97
C GLN A 54 -11.85 1.06 6.52
N GLU A 55 -12.51 1.14 5.37
CA GLU A 55 -12.99 -0.08 4.73
C GLU A 55 -11.78 -0.98 4.45
N ARG A 56 -11.92 -2.25 4.82
CA ARG A 56 -10.88 -3.24 4.54
C ARG A 56 -10.65 -3.31 3.04
N ASN A 57 -9.43 -3.05 2.60
CA ASN A 57 -9.06 -3.07 1.20
C ASN A 57 -8.02 -4.17 0.93
N PHE A 58 -7.70 -4.37 -0.35
CA PHE A 58 -6.73 -5.38 -0.75
C PHE A 58 -5.34 -5.12 -0.16
N LEU A 59 -4.95 -3.85 -0.05
CA LEU A 59 -3.70 -3.45 0.58
C LEU A 59 -3.60 -3.94 2.03
N SER A 60 -4.63 -3.72 2.84
CA SER A 60 -4.64 -4.18 4.24
C SER A 60 -4.71 -5.70 4.33
N TYR A 61 -5.45 -6.36 3.46
CA TYR A 61 -5.49 -7.82 3.37
C TYR A 61 -4.10 -8.42 3.10
N LEU A 62 -3.39 -7.88 2.11
CA LEU A 62 -2.04 -8.34 1.77
C LEU A 62 -1.05 -8.10 2.91
N SER A 63 -1.16 -6.97 3.58
CA SER A 63 -0.33 -6.64 4.74
C SER A 63 -0.56 -7.64 5.88
N GLU A 64 -1.80 -7.95 6.20
CA GLU A 64 -2.15 -8.94 7.23
C GLU A 64 -1.61 -10.34 6.92
N LYS A 65 -1.63 -10.73 5.66
CA LYS A 65 -1.15 -12.05 5.22
C LYS A 65 0.37 -12.11 5.02
N GLY A 66 1.08 -10.99 5.19
CA GLY A 66 2.51 -10.92 4.94
C GLY A 66 2.91 -11.05 3.48
N LYS A 67 1.99 -10.74 2.57
CA LYS A 67 2.17 -10.89 1.11
C LYS A 67 2.32 -9.57 0.37
N LEU A 68 2.39 -8.46 1.09
CA LEU A 68 2.39 -7.14 0.46
C LEU A 68 3.61 -6.92 -0.45
N GLU A 69 4.81 -7.24 0.01
CA GLU A 69 6.04 -7.09 -0.78
C GLU A 69 6.04 -8.01 -2.00
N LEU A 70 5.62 -9.26 -1.82
CA LEU A 70 5.50 -10.21 -2.91
C LEU A 70 4.54 -9.72 -3.98
N MET A 71 3.38 -9.22 -3.57
CA MET A 71 2.35 -8.73 -4.49
C MET A 71 2.80 -7.44 -5.19
N THR A 72 3.44 -6.51 -4.51
CA THR A 72 3.96 -5.29 -5.15
C THR A 72 5.00 -5.64 -6.21
N SER A 73 5.89 -6.59 -5.93
CA SER A 73 6.86 -7.08 -6.90
C SER A 73 6.18 -7.74 -8.11
N LEU A 74 5.14 -8.53 -7.87
CA LEU A 74 4.39 -9.21 -8.93
C LEU A 74 3.65 -8.22 -9.83
N ILE A 75 3.05 -7.18 -9.26
CA ILE A 75 2.38 -6.10 -10.02
C ILE A 75 3.39 -5.37 -10.90
N GLU A 76 4.58 -5.04 -10.39
CA GLU A 76 5.64 -4.41 -11.16
C GLU A 76 6.09 -5.26 -12.34
N ARG A 77 6.27 -6.57 -12.11
CA ARG A 77 6.61 -7.51 -13.18
C ARG A 77 5.52 -7.58 -14.24
N THR A 78 4.25 -7.57 -13.83
CA THR A 78 3.11 -7.61 -14.75
C THR A 78 3.09 -6.38 -15.65
N VAL A 79 3.34 -5.20 -15.09
CA VAL A 79 3.45 -3.96 -15.87
C VAL A 79 4.62 -4.05 -16.86
N SER A 80 5.77 -4.56 -16.43
CA SER A 80 6.94 -4.77 -17.28
C SER A 80 6.64 -5.74 -18.42
N TYR A 81 5.95 -6.83 -18.16
CA TYR A 81 5.57 -7.81 -19.20
C TYR A 81 4.59 -7.22 -20.22
N GLN A 82 3.69 -6.35 -19.79
CA GLN A 82 2.80 -5.62 -20.71
C GLN A 82 3.59 -4.70 -21.63
N ALA A 83 4.57 -3.99 -21.11
CA ALA A 83 5.45 -3.14 -21.91
C ALA A 83 6.27 -3.97 -22.90
N ASP A 84 6.82 -5.08 -22.49
CA ASP A 84 7.58 -6.01 -23.35
C ASP A 84 6.70 -6.57 -24.47
N LEU A 85 5.46 -6.91 -24.15
CA LEU A 85 4.49 -7.40 -25.15
C LEU A 85 4.19 -6.34 -26.20
N SER A 86 3.92 -5.11 -25.78
CA SER A 86 3.66 -3.99 -26.68
C SER A 86 4.86 -3.72 -27.60
N GLU A 87 6.07 -3.75 -27.06
CA GLU A 87 7.30 -3.58 -27.83
C GLU A 87 7.49 -4.71 -28.84
N ALA A 88 7.25 -5.96 -28.42
CA ALA A 88 7.38 -7.13 -29.29
C ALA A 88 6.39 -7.09 -30.46
N TYR A 89 5.15 -6.64 -30.22
CA TYR A 89 4.16 -6.42 -31.28
C TYR A 89 4.62 -5.32 -32.26
N ALA A 90 5.10 -4.21 -31.74
CA ALA A 90 5.57 -3.09 -32.57
C ALA A 90 6.75 -3.49 -33.49
N LYS A 91 7.61 -4.41 -33.02
CA LYS A 91 8.77 -4.91 -33.77
C LYS A 91 8.47 -6.14 -34.63
N GLY A 92 7.26 -6.70 -34.56
CA GLY A 92 6.85 -7.89 -35.30
C GLY A 92 7.59 -9.15 -34.92
N LYS A 93 8.10 -9.24 -33.69
CA LYS A 93 8.86 -10.41 -33.20
C LYS A 93 7.93 -11.45 -32.58
N ASN A 94 7.44 -12.38 -33.41
CA ASN A 94 6.44 -13.37 -32.97
C ASN A 94 6.88 -14.24 -31.79
N ARG A 95 8.15 -14.64 -31.72
CA ARG A 95 8.66 -15.43 -30.61
C ARG A 95 8.67 -14.63 -29.31
N ALA A 96 9.10 -13.38 -29.36
CA ALA A 96 9.08 -12.47 -28.21
C ALA A 96 7.66 -12.19 -27.72
N VAL A 97 6.70 -12.09 -28.65
CA VAL A 97 5.26 -11.94 -28.34
C VAL A 97 4.78 -13.15 -27.53
N SER A 98 5.04 -14.37 -27.99
CA SER A 98 4.62 -15.60 -27.31
C SER A 98 5.20 -15.69 -25.89
N ILE A 99 6.46 -15.38 -25.71
CA ILE A 99 7.14 -15.41 -24.42
C ILE A 99 6.53 -14.37 -23.47
N ALA A 100 6.32 -13.14 -23.95
CA ALA A 100 5.75 -12.06 -23.15
C ALA A 100 4.29 -12.34 -22.76
N GLU A 101 3.48 -12.89 -23.68
CA GLU A 101 2.10 -13.29 -23.40
C GLU A 101 2.02 -14.35 -22.29
N GLU A 102 2.89 -15.36 -22.37
CA GLU A 102 2.90 -16.44 -21.38
C GLU A 102 3.28 -15.92 -19.98
N LYS A 103 4.32 -15.07 -19.90
CA LYS A 103 4.73 -14.46 -18.64
C LYS A 103 3.65 -13.56 -18.06
N LEU A 104 3.03 -12.75 -18.91
CA LEU A 104 1.93 -11.87 -18.52
C LEU A 104 0.73 -12.67 -17.98
N LYS A 105 0.35 -13.72 -18.69
CA LYS A 105 -0.76 -14.58 -18.29
C LYS A 105 -0.49 -15.24 -16.93
N THR A 106 0.70 -15.78 -16.70
CA THR A 106 1.08 -16.43 -15.44
C THR A 106 1.04 -15.44 -14.28
N SER A 107 1.67 -14.27 -14.42
CA SER A 107 1.69 -13.28 -13.34
C SER A 107 0.29 -12.73 -13.05
N TRP A 108 -0.53 -12.53 -14.09
CA TRP A 108 -1.91 -12.07 -13.94
C TRP A 108 -2.77 -13.10 -13.21
N GLN A 109 -2.62 -14.38 -13.51
CA GLN A 109 -3.33 -15.45 -12.83
C GLN A 109 -3.01 -15.49 -11.33
N LEU A 110 -1.76 -15.27 -10.94
CA LEU A 110 -1.35 -15.20 -9.55
C LEU A 110 -2.00 -14.03 -8.83
N ILE A 111 -2.04 -12.85 -9.47
CA ILE A 111 -2.70 -11.66 -8.93
C ILE A 111 -4.20 -11.93 -8.74
N GLN A 112 -4.85 -12.48 -9.76
CA GLN A 112 -6.28 -12.79 -9.73
C GLN A 112 -6.60 -13.82 -8.63
N GLY A 113 -5.76 -14.82 -8.44
CA GLY A 113 -5.93 -15.82 -7.40
C GLY A 113 -5.98 -15.22 -6.00
N GLU A 114 -5.06 -14.31 -5.68
CA GLU A 114 -5.06 -13.61 -4.40
C GLU A 114 -6.28 -12.69 -4.24
N TYR A 115 -6.66 -12.00 -5.30
CA TYR A 115 -7.84 -11.13 -5.29
C TYR A 115 -9.13 -11.92 -5.04
N ILE A 116 -9.27 -13.09 -5.64
CA ILE A 116 -10.46 -13.95 -5.44
C ILE A 116 -10.58 -14.36 -3.98
N GLN A 117 -9.49 -14.71 -3.33
CA GLN A 117 -9.49 -15.04 -1.90
C GLN A 117 -9.90 -13.84 -1.05
N TYR A 118 -9.35 -12.67 -1.36
CA TYR A 118 -9.72 -11.42 -0.69
C TYR A 118 -11.21 -11.12 -0.85
N LYS A 119 -11.73 -11.25 -2.06
CA LYS A 119 -13.13 -10.96 -2.38
C LYS A 119 -14.09 -11.89 -1.63
N GLN A 120 -13.72 -13.14 -1.43
CA GLN A 120 -14.52 -14.10 -0.66
C GLN A 120 -14.70 -13.68 0.80
N GLU A 121 -13.68 -13.05 1.38
CA GLU A 121 -13.71 -12.56 2.75
C GLU A 121 -14.31 -11.15 2.89
N ASN A 122 -14.49 -10.43 1.79
CA ASN A 122 -14.90 -9.02 1.79
C ASN A 122 -15.98 -8.76 0.72
N GLU A 123 -17.23 -8.69 1.12
CA GLU A 123 -18.37 -8.48 0.22
C GLU A 123 -18.32 -7.13 -0.50
N LYS A 124 -17.66 -6.13 0.11
CA LYS A 124 -17.55 -4.77 -0.44
C LYS A 124 -16.24 -4.52 -1.19
N ALA A 125 -15.58 -5.57 -1.66
CA ALA A 125 -14.35 -5.45 -2.41
C ALA A 125 -14.55 -4.61 -3.68
N LYS A 126 -13.65 -3.66 -3.92
CA LYS A 126 -13.62 -2.87 -5.15
C LYS A 126 -13.14 -3.73 -6.32
N PRO A 127 -13.40 -3.30 -7.58
CA PRO A 127 -12.85 -4.00 -8.73
C PRO A 127 -11.34 -4.17 -8.63
N LEU A 128 -10.82 -5.26 -9.18
CA LEU A 128 -9.39 -5.61 -9.09
C LEU A 128 -8.47 -4.47 -9.53
N ILE A 129 -8.79 -3.80 -10.63
CA ILE A 129 -7.98 -2.70 -11.17
C ILE A 129 -7.83 -1.57 -10.15
N ASP A 130 -8.92 -1.19 -9.47
CA ASP A 130 -8.90 -0.14 -8.45
C ASP A 130 -8.09 -0.55 -7.23
N GLU A 131 -8.22 -1.80 -6.80
CA GLU A 131 -7.44 -2.34 -5.68
C GLU A 131 -5.94 -2.39 -5.99
N LEU A 132 -5.57 -2.81 -7.20
CA LEU A 132 -4.17 -2.84 -7.64
C LEU A 132 -3.58 -1.44 -7.73
N GLN A 133 -4.36 -0.45 -8.16
CA GLN A 133 -3.93 0.94 -8.20
C GLN A 133 -3.63 1.46 -6.80
N THR A 134 -4.44 1.11 -5.81
CA THR A 134 -4.20 1.48 -4.41
C THR A 134 -2.89 0.89 -3.89
N VAL A 135 -2.63 -0.39 -4.16
CA VAL A 135 -1.39 -1.06 -3.77
C VAL A 135 -0.17 -0.41 -4.43
N ARG A 136 -0.28 -0.12 -5.72
CA ARG A 136 0.79 0.50 -6.50
C ARG A 136 1.09 1.92 -6.02
N ASN A 137 0.06 2.72 -5.77
CA ASN A 137 0.21 4.07 -5.25
C ASN A 137 0.88 4.07 -3.88
N TRP A 138 0.51 3.16 -3.02
CA TRP A 138 1.14 3.01 -1.71
C TRP A 138 2.64 2.76 -1.84
N LYS A 139 3.04 1.86 -2.73
CA LYS A 139 4.46 1.56 -2.96
C LYS A 139 5.24 2.78 -3.46
N LEU A 140 4.70 3.48 -4.45
CA LEU A 140 5.34 4.66 -5.04
C LEU A 140 5.51 5.77 -4.00
N HIS A 141 4.47 6.11 -3.26
CA HIS A 141 4.52 7.13 -2.23
C HIS A 141 5.43 6.75 -1.07
N GLY A 142 5.46 5.49 -0.69
CA GLY A 142 6.37 4.99 0.33
C GLY A 142 7.84 5.17 -0.06
N TYR A 143 8.18 4.96 -1.32
CA TYR A 143 9.54 5.15 -1.84
C TYR A 143 9.94 6.62 -1.91
N GLU A 144 9.08 7.49 -2.40
CA GLU A 144 9.33 8.92 -2.48
C GLU A 144 9.59 9.52 -1.10
N ARG A 145 8.83 9.14 -0.09
CA ARG A 145 9.02 9.59 1.30
C ARG A 145 10.33 9.11 1.90
N ARG A 146 10.78 7.90 1.57
CA ARG A 146 12.09 7.39 2.00
C ARG A 146 13.23 8.15 1.35
N SER A 147 13.06 8.61 0.12
CA SER A 147 14.06 9.38 -0.61
C SER A 147 14.18 10.82 -0.11
N ALA A 148 13.11 11.39 0.46
CA ALA A 148 13.05 12.77 0.97
C ALA A 148 13.67 12.93 2.38
N ILE A 149 13.95 11.83 3.05
CA ILE A 149 14.56 11.80 4.38
C ILE A 149 16.05 11.47 4.23
#